data_2fe6e5631ae0e07e3280639f3b56fc99
#
_entry.id   2fe6e5631ae0e07e3280639f3b56fc99
#
_cell.length_a   1.000
_cell.length_b   1.000
_cell.length_c   1.000
_cell.angle_alpha   90.00
_cell.angle_beta   90.00
_cell.angle_gamma   90.00
#
_symmetry.space_group_name_H-M   'P 1'
#
loop_
_entity.id
_entity.type
_entity.pdbx_description
1 polymer ?
#
loop_
_entity_poly.entity_id
_entity_poly.type
_entity_poly.pdbx_seq_one_letter_code
_entity_poly.pdbx_strand_id
1 'polypeptide(L)'
;AAGRHASCRIGATTTTVCEGELMQIHHRGNCGLTEAEYFDISDRKTAALTAVCGELGAHFAGGSEETVRALTAFGRLVGVAFQIVDDVLDIAGIEELGRRIVGSE
;
A
#
# COMPACT_ATOMS: atom_id res chain seq x y z
N ALA A 1 -15.01 20.02 12.72
CA ALA A 1 -14.55 20.73 11.54
C ALA A 1 -13.83 19.79 10.58
N ALA A 2 -13.72 20.20 9.33
CA ALA A 2 -13.10 19.42 8.26
C ALA A 2 -11.66 19.04 8.59
N GLY A 3 -10.87 19.96 9.17
CA GLY A 3 -9.49 19.72 9.55
C GLY A 3 -9.33 18.63 10.59
N ARG A 4 -10.24 18.54 11.55
CA ARG A 4 -10.22 17.52 12.58
C ARG A 4 -10.50 16.13 11.98
N HIS A 5 -11.46 16.03 11.06
CA HIS A 5 -11.78 14.78 10.37
C HIS A 5 -10.56 14.27 9.60
N ALA A 6 -9.95 15.14 8.81
CA ALA A 6 -8.75 14.79 8.03
C ALA A 6 -7.62 14.34 8.94
N SER A 7 -7.33 15.10 10.02
CA SER A 7 -6.27 14.76 10.96
C SER A 7 -6.49 13.40 11.61
N CYS A 8 -7.73 13.10 12.02
CA CYS A 8 -8.06 11.81 12.62
C CYS A 8 -7.88 10.66 11.62
N ARG A 9 -8.33 10.86 10.38
CA ARG A 9 -8.20 9.84 9.35
C ARG A 9 -6.74 9.58 8.97
N ILE A 10 -5.96 10.64 8.82
CA ILE A 10 -4.53 10.53 8.51
C ILE A 10 -3.78 9.88 9.67
N GLY A 11 -4.08 10.26 10.91
CA GLY A 11 -3.47 9.66 12.09
C GLY A 11 -3.75 8.17 12.20
N ALA A 12 -5.01 7.77 12.01
CA ALA A 12 -5.41 6.36 12.03
C ALA A 12 -4.72 5.57 10.90
N THR A 13 -4.62 6.17 9.71
CA THR A 13 -3.94 5.55 8.57
C THR A 13 -2.45 5.39 8.83
N THR A 14 -1.82 6.39 9.44
CA THR A 14 -0.40 6.31 9.82
C THR A 14 -0.14 5.13 10.74
N THR A 15 -1.01 4.91 11.73
CA THR A 15 -0.94 3.76 12.62
C THR A 15 -1.03 2.45 11.82
N THR A 16 -1.96 2.37 10.88
CA THR A 16 -2.13 1.18 10.02
C THR A 16 -0.88 0.93 9.18
N VAL A 17 -0.29 1.96 8.62
CA VAL A 17 0.96 1.85 7.83
C VAL A 17 2.10 1.31 8.71
N CYS A 18 2.24 1.83 9.92
CA CYS A 18 3.25 1.36 10.87
C CYS A 18 3.04 -0.12 11.22
N GLU A 19 1.79 -0.54 11.42
CA GLU A 19 1.46 -1.94 11.64
C GLU A 19 1.89 -2.82 10.47
N GLY A 20 1.65 -2.36 9.23
CA GLY A 20 2.08 -3.07 8.03
C GLY A 20 3.59 -3.22 7.95
N GLU A 21 4.33 -2.17 8.28
CA GLU A 21 5.80 -2.21 8.33
C GLU A 21 6.30 -3.20 9.38
N LEU A 22 5.70 -3.21 10.57
CA LEU A 22 6.08 -4.14 11.63
C LEU A 22 5.77 -5.59 11.23
N MET A 23 4.64 -5.84 10.58
CA MET A 23 4.29 -7.16 10.05
C MET A 23 5.31 -7.62 9.02
N GLN A 24 5.72 -6.73 8.12
CA GLN A 24 6.72 -7.05 7.11
C GLN A 24 8.05 -7.42 7.74
N ILE A 25 8.49 -6.66 8.74
CA ILE A 25 9.74 -6.93 9.48
C ILE A 25 9.64 -8.29 10.19
N HIS A 26 8.50 -8.58 10.81
CA HIS A 26 8.26 -9.85 11.52
C HIS A 26 8.37 -11.04 10.56
N HIS A 27 7.89 -10.91 9.33
CA HIS A 27 7.94 -11.98 8.32
C HIS A 27 9.22 -11.99 7.48
N ARG A 28 10.15 -11.07 7.75
CA ARG A 28 11.42 -11.00 7.00
C ARG A 28 12.19 -12.31 7.19
N GLY A 29 12.59 -12.91 6.05
CA GLY A 29 13.27 -14.20 6.06
C GLY A 29 12.34 -15.38 6.24
N ASN A 30 11.05 -15.19 6.36
CA ASN A 30 10.06 -16.26 6.50
C ASN A 30 9.58 -16.69 5.10
N CYS A 31 10.05 -17.85 4.64
CA CYS A 31 9.63 -18.41 3.35
C CYS A 31 8.20 -18.97 3.38
N GLY A 32 7.58 -19.04 4.55
CA GLY A 32 6.21 -19.52 4.74
C GLY A 32 5.14 -18.45 4.62
N LEU A 33 5.48 -17.25 4.17
CA LEU A 33 4.52 -16.16 3.99
C LEU A 33 3.43 -16.58 3.01
N THR A 34 2.19 -16.56 3.46
CA THR A 34 1.04 -16.91 2.62
C THR A 34 0.64 -15.75 1.74
N GLU A 35 -0.12 -16.04 0.67
CA GLU A 35 -0.68 -15.02 -0.20
C GLU A 35 -1.59 -14.06 0.59
N ALA A 36 -2.41 -14.60 1.50
CA ALA A 36 -3.28 -13.79 2.35
C ALA A 36 -2.48 -12.84 3.24
N GLU A 37 -1.39 -13.32 3.83
CA GLU A 37 -0.50 -12.48 4.65
C GLU A 37 0.18 -11.40 3.81
N TYR A 38 0.62 -11.75 2.59
CA TYR A 38 1.21 -10.78 1.66
C TYR A 38 0.22 -9.66 1.33
N PHE A 39 -1.02 -10.00 1.00
CA PHE A 39 -2.04 -8.98 0.68
C PHE A 39 -2.41 -8.14 1.91
N ASP A 40 -2.44 -8.74 3.11
CA ASP A 40 -2.72 -7.99 4.34
C ASP A 40 -1.61 -6.95 4.62
N ILE A 41 -0.35 -7.34 4.45
CA ILE A 41 0.79 -6.43 4.60
C ILE A 41 0.71 -5.30 3.57
N SER A 42 0.46 -5.63 2.31
CA SER A 42 0.35 -4.64 1.22
C SER A 42 -0.81 -3.68 1.45
N ASP A 43 -1.94 -4.19 1.93
CA ASP A 43 -3.11 -3.38 2.25
C ASP A 43 -2.78 -2.35 3.34
N ARG A 44 -2.16 -2.77 4.43
CA ARG A 44 -1.81 -1.88 5.53
C ARG A 44 -0.69 -0.93 5.19
N LYS A 45 0.34 -1.40 4.51
CA LYS A 45 1.54 -0.63 4.21
C LYS A 45 1.32 0.44 3.15
N THR A 46 0.55 0.13 2.12
CA THR A 46 0.39 0.99 0.94
C THR A 46 -1.06 1.34 0.63
N ALA A 47 -1.92 0.35 0.52
CA ALA A 47 -3.29 0.55 0.07
C ALA A 47 -4.12 1.38 1.05
N ALA A 48 -3.88 1.28 2.35
CA ALA A 48 -4.57 2.10 3.35
C ALA A 48 -4.34 3.59 3.10
N LEU A 49 -3.13 3.98 2.74
CA LEU A 49 -2.78 5.38 2.48
C LEU A 49 -3.44 5.88 1.18
N THR A 50 -3.35 5.11 0.09
CA THR A 50 -3.99 5.49 -1.17
C THR A 50 -5.52 5.50 -1.05
N ALA A 51 -6.08 4.60 -0.24
CA ALA A 51 -7.51 4.59 0.06
C ALA A 51 -7.93 5.89 0.76
N VAL A 52 -7.18 6.33 1.77
CA VAL A 52 -7.49 7.56 2.49
C VAL A 52 -7.33 8.79 1.62
N CYS A 53 -6.40 8.77 0.67
CA CYS A 53 -6.28 9.84 -0.32
C CYS A 53 -7.56 9.97 -1.16
N GLY A 54 -8.10 8.85 -1.64
CA GLY A 54 -9.37 8.83 -2.37
C GLY A 54 -10.55 9.29 -1.51
N GLU A 55 -10.60 8.80 -0.28
CA GLU A 55 -11.65 9.17 0.68
C GLU A 55 -11.67 10.67 0.95
N LEU A 56 -10.53 11.23 1.35
CA LEU A 56 -10.46 12.64 1.71
C LEU A 56 -10.59 13.56 0.50
N GLY A 57 -10.01 13.18 -0.64
CA GLY A 57 -10.17 13.94 -1.86
C GLY A 57 -11.63 14.09 -2.28
N ALA A 58 -12.37 12.98 -2.27
CA ALA A 58 -13.81 13.00 -2.60
C ALA A 58 -14.62 13.75 -1.56
N HIS A 59 -14.31 13.56 -0.28
CA HIS A 59 -15.01 14.25 0.81
C HIS A 59 -14.87 15.77 0.71
N PHE A 60 -13.65 16.27 0.54
CA PHE A 60 -13.40 17.71 0.47
C PHE A 60 -13.84 18.34 -0.85
N ALA A 61 -14.02 17.54 -1.89
CA ALA A 61 -14.61 18.01 -3.15
C ALA A 61 -16.14 18.09 -3.10
N GLY A 62 -16.75 17.72 -1.98
CA GLY A 62 -18.20 17.73 -1.82
C GLY A 62 -18.91 16.53 -2.40
N GLY A 63 -18.20 15.43 -2.61
CA GLY A 63 -18.78 14.20 -3.15
C GLY A 63 -19.79 13.57 -2.19
N SER A 64 -20.76 12.83 -2.77
CA SER A 64 -21.72 12.05 -1.99
C SER A 64 -21.01 10.91 -1.25
N GLU A 65 -21.70 10.31 -0.28
CA GLU A 65 -21.18 9.13 0.42
C GLU A 65 -20.84 8.01 -0.54
N GLU A 66 -21.66 7.82 -1.56
CA GLU A 66 -21.43 6.80 -2.61
C GLU A 66 -20.11 7.09 -3.37
N THR A 67 -19.90 8.34 -3.76
CA THR A 67 -18.67 8.77 -4.45
C THR A 67 -17.46 8.60 -3.54
N VAL A 68 -17.57 8.97 -2.28
CA VAL A 68 -16.48 8.80 -1.31
C VAL A 68 -16.11 7.33 -1.17
N ARG A 69 -17.11 6.44 -1.03
CA ARG A 69 -16.84 5.00 -0.93
C ARG A 69 -16.21 4.45 -2.21
N ALA A 70 -16.69 4.89 -3.37
CA ALA A 70 -16.14 4.43 -4.65
C ALA A 70 -14.68 4.84 -4.83
N LEU A 71 -14.35 6.08 -4.50
CA LEU A 71 -12.97 6.58 -4.62
C LEU A 71 -12.04 6.00 -3.54
N THR A 72 -12.57 5.69 -2.36
CA THR A 72 -11.83 4.98 -1.32
C THR A 72 -11.45 3.59 -1.81
N ALA A 73 -12.41 2.84 -2.37
CA ALA A 73 -12.18 1.50 -2.92
C ALA A 73 -11.21 1.55 -4.11
N PHE A 74 -11.35 2.53 -4.99
CA PHE A 74 -10.44 2.75 -6.12
C PHE A 74 -9.01 2.99 -5.64
N GLY A 75 -8.84 3.87 -4.65
CA GLY A 75 -7.54 4.16 -4.06
C GLY A 75 -6.88 2.92 -3.46
N ARG A 76 -7.68 2.06 -2.81
CA ARG A 76 -7.19 0.81 -2.24
C ARG A 76 -6.69 -0.14 -3.32
N LEU A 77 -7.46 -0.32 -4.38
CA LEU A 77 -7.09 -1.18 -5.51
C LEU A 77 -5.83 -0.67 -6.22
N VAL A 78 -5.73 0.63 -6.42
CA VAL A 78 -4.53 1.26 -7.01
C VAL A 78 -3.30 1.00 -6.13
N GLY A 79 -3.46 1.12 -4.81
CA GLY A 79 -2.35 0.87 -3.87
C GLY A 79 -1.86 -0.57 -3.90
N VAL A 80 -2.79 -1.54 -3.94
CA VAL A 80 -2.43 -2.96 -4.03
C VAL A 80 -1.72 -3.24 -5.36
N ALA A 81 -2.26 -2.73 -6.47
CA ALA A 81 -1.66 -2.92 -7.79
C ALA A 81 -0.26 -2.29 -7.86
N PHE A 82 -0.09 -1.09 -7.30
CA PHE A 82 1.20 -0.41 -7.23
C PHE A 82 2.22 -1.26 -6.46
N GLN A 83 1.83 -1.81 -5.31
CA GLN A 83 2.74 -2.60 -4.49
C GLN A 83 3.15 -3.89 -5.23
N ILE A 84 2.22 -4.55 -5.90
CA ILE A 84 2.52 -5.77 -6.67
C ILE A 84 3.52 -5.45 -7.79
N VAL A 85 3.29 -4.38 -8.54
CA VAL A 85 4.19 -3.97 -9.63
C VAL A 85 5.57 -3.62 -9.09
N ASP A 86 5.62 -2.89 -7.98
CA ASP A 86 6.87 -2.50 -7.33
C ASP A 86 7.69 -3.74 -6.91
N ASP A 87 7.02 -4.72 -6.30
CA ASP A 87 7.67 -5.97 -5.88
C ASP A 87 8.17 -6.78 -7.07
N VAL A 88 7.39 -6.84 -8.16
CA VAL A 88 7.81 -7.52 -9.39
C VAL A 88 9.02 -6.83 -10.02
N LEU A 89 9.03 -5.50 -10.05
CA LEU A 89 10.17 -4.73 -10.58
C LEU A 89 11.43 -4.94 -9.74
N ASP A 90 11.31 -5.04 -8.43
CA ASP A 90 12.43 -5.32 -7.54
C ASP A 90 13.05 -6.68 -7.86
N ILE A 91 12.23 -7.72 -8.05
CA ILE A 91 12.68 -9.05 -8.43
C ILE A 91 13.37 -9.02 -9.79
N ALA A 92 12.75 -8.36 -10.79
CA ALA A 92 13.33 -8.23 -12.13
C ALA A 92 14.65 -7.47 -12.10
N GLY A 93 14.76 -6.44 -11.26
CA GLY A 93 15.99 -5.67 -11.07
C GLY A 93 17.12 -6.53 -10.50
N ILE A 94 16.81 -7.41 -9.55
CA ILE A 94 17.77 -8.34 -8.96
C ILE A 94 18.26 -9.33 -10.02
N GLU A 95 17.36 -9.88 -10.82
CA GLU A 95 17.69 -10.79 -11.92
C GLU A 95 18.59 -10.14 -12.95
N GLU A 96 18.28 -8.91 -13.35
CA GLU A 96 19.08 -8.16 -14.31
C GLU A 96 20.49 -7.89 -13.79
N LEU A 97 20.60 -7.52 -12.51
CA LEU A 97 21.89 -7.31 -11.86
C LEU A 97 22.70 -8.61 -11.86
N GLY A 98 22.06 -9.72 -11.52
CA GLY A 98 22.68 -11.04 -11.52
C GLY A 98 23.24 -11.41 -12.90
N ARG A 99 22.46 -11.18 -13.95
CA ARG A 99 22.90 -11.42 -15.33
C ARG A 99 24.09 -10.56 -15.72
N ARG A 100 24.09 -9.28 -15.33
CA ARG A 100 25.21 -8.36 -15.61
C ARG A 100 26.49 -8.81 -14.92
N ILE A 101 26.40 -9.24 -13.66
CA ILE A 101 27.57 -9.71 -12.91
C ILE A 101 28.15 -10.97 -13.58
N VAL A 102 27.31 -11.93 -13.90
CA VAL A 102 27.75 -13.18 -14.56
C VAL A 102 28.31 -12.90 -15.97
N GLY A 103 27.64 -12.04 -16.72
CA GLY A 103 28.03 -11.70 -18.08
C GLY A 103 29.33 -10.91 -18.19
N SER A 104 29.80 -10.31 -17.09
CA SER A 104 31.06 -9.55 -17.08
C SER A 104 32.28 -10.41 -16.86
N GLU A 105 32.11 -11.68 -16.54
CA GLU A 105 33.19 -12.65 -16.39
C GLU A 105 33.57 -13.26 -17.73
#